data_41b4b1ea352d1cbe380499043c8353da
#
_entry.id   41b4b1ea352d1cbe380499043c8353da
#
_cell.length_a   1.000
_cell.length_b   1.000
_cell.length_c   1.000
_cell.angle_alpha   90.00
_cell.angle_beta   90.00
_cell.angle_gamma   90.00
#
_symmetry.space_group_name_H-M   'P 1'
#
loop_
_entity.id
_entity.type
_entity.pdbx_description
1 polymer ?
#
loop_
_entity_poly.entity_id
_entity_poly.type
_entity_poly.pdbx_seq_one_letter_code
_entity_poly.pdbx_strand_id
1 'polypeptide(L)'
;MEREFSHINAMGKLRMVDVTSKRITRRSAMARCLVVTSADMGALEPREDEIDPVICARIAGVSAAKRTSELIPLCHTLNLNDVNVELTPHDRGIEVTTTVTATQRTGVEMEALTACAFAALSIFNTLLLADPIALIDELELLKKVGGKSGNWGRLVEDADKKPPTSV
;
A
#
# COMPACT_ATOMS: atom_id res chain seq x y z
N MET A 1 15.62 18.18 -16.36
CA MET A 1 15.10 16.93 -16.94
C MET A 1 13.62 16.92 -16.66
N GLU A 2 12.78 17.25 -17.65
CA GLU A 2 11.34 17.21 -17.50
C GLU A 2 10.93 15.77 -17.21
N ARG A 3 10.20 15.56 -16.12
CA ARG A 3 9.63 14.24 -15.76
C ARG A 3 8.41 14.02 -16.64
N GLU A 4 8.56 13.27 -17.73
CA GLU A 4 7.42 12.83 -18.53
C GLU A 4 6.52 11.91 -17.71
N PHE A 5 5.23 12.17 -17.73
CA PHE A 5 4.23 11.28 -17.14
C PHE A 5 4.13 9.99 -17.96
N SER A 6 4.38 8.84 -17.34
CA SER A 6 4.45 7.57 -18.05
C SER A 6 3.17 7.13 -18.77
N HIS A 7 2.02 7.63 -18.33
CA HIS A 7 0.70 7.30 -18.88
C HIS A 7 0.13 8.38 -19.82
N ILE A 8 0.92 9.38 -20.19
CA ILE A 8 0.54 10.43 -21.14
C ILE A 8 1.43 10.32 -22.38
N ASN A 9 0.83 10.24 -23.57
CA ASN A 9 1.59 10.24 -24.82
C ASN A 9 1.94 11.66 -25.28
N ALA A 10 2.74 11.79 -26.33
CA ALA A 10 3.17 13.08 -26.90
C ALA A 10 2.01 13.99 -27.32
N MET A 11 0.79 13.44 -27.49
CA MET A 11 -0.43 14.19 -27.82
C MET A 11 -1.28 14.54 -26.59
N GLY A 12 -0.76 14.32 -25.34
CA GLY A 12 -1.48 14.59 -24.11
C GLY A 12 -2.60 13.58 -23.79
N LYS A 13 -2.68 12.45 -24.50
CA LYS A 13 -3.71 11.43 -24.27
C LYS A 13 -3.23 10.37 -23.31
N LEU A 14 -4.13 9.92 -22.42
CA LEU A 14 -3.90 8.80 -21.52
C LEU A 14 -3.73 7.50 -22.29
N ARG A 15 -2.77 6.69 -21.89
CA ARG A 15 -2.56 5.34 -22.41
C ARG A 15 -1.93 4.42 -21.36
N MET A 16 -2.23 3.14 -21.45
CA MET A 16 -1.47 2.11 -20.74
C MET A 16 -0.07 2.02 -21.35
N VAL A 17 0.96 1.91 -20.52
CA VAL A 17 2.36 1.83 -20.98
C VAL A 17 2.59 0.50 -21.73
N ASP A 18 3.15 0.55 -22.95
CA ASP A 18 3.58 -0.65 -23.63
C ASP A 18 4.84 -1.24 -22.94
N VAL A 19 4.72 -2.47 -22.49
CA VAL A 19 5.79 -3.21 -21.80
C VAL A 19 6.34 -4.37 -22.64
N THR A 20 5.91 -4.52 -23.88
CA THR A 20 6.23 -5.67 -24.75
C THR A 20 7.75 -5.86 -24.90
N SER A 21 8.51 -4.77 -25.09
CA SER A 21 9.96 -4.79 -25.27
C SER A 21 10.76 -4.89 -23.96
N LYS A 22 10.09 -4.76 -22.78
CA LYS A 22 10.79 -4.81 -21.50
C LYS A 22 11.14 -6.24 -21.10
N ARG A 23 12.30 -6.41 -20.48
CA ARG A 23 12.72 -7.70 -19.93
C ARG A 23 11.88 -8.07 -18.71
N ILE A 24 11.59 -9.35 -18.58
CA ILE A 24 11.03 -9.92 -17.35
C ILE A 24 12.13 -9.92 -16.30
N THR A 25 11.90 -9.29 -15.16
CA THR A 25 12.82 -9.24 -14.02
C THR A 25 12.06 -9.33 -12.71
N ARG A 26 12.75 -9.74 -11.64
CA ARG A 26 12.17 -9.70 -10.30
C ARG A 26 11.91 -8.24 -9.89
N ARG A 27 10.72 -8.01 -9.36
CA ARG A 27 10.23 -6.73 -8.87
C ARG A 27 9.77 -6.87 -7.44
N SER A 28 10.00 -5.85 -6.64
CA SER A 28 9.45 -5.75 -5.31
C SER A 28 9.05 -4.31 -5.02
N ALA A 29 7.97 -4.13 -4.28
CA ALA A 29 7.55 -2.84 -3.77
C ALA A 29 7.05 -3.00 -2.34
N MET A 30 7.28 -1.98 -1.53
CA MET A 30 6.81 -1.88 -0.15
C MET A 30 6.05 -0.57 0.01
N ALA A 31 4.85 -0.65 0.58
CA ALA A 31 4.03 0.49 0.92
C ALA A 31 3.66 0.45 2.41
N ARG A 32 3.32 1.61 2.97
CA ARG A 32 2.75 1.71 4.30
C ARG A 32 1.61 2.72 4.34
N CYS A 33 0.78 2.63 5.36
CA CYS A 33 -0.11 3.69 5.81
C CYS A 33 -0.35 3.55 7.31
N LEU A 34 -0.97 4.57 7.89
CA LEU A 34 -1.34 4.60 9.30
C LEU A 34 -2.86 4.73 9.42
N VAL A 35 -3.50 3.81 10.14
CA VAL A 35 -4.86 3.98 10.62
C VAL A 35 -4.78 4.70 11.96
N VAL A 36 -5.01 6.00 11.93
CA VAL A 36 -4.98 6.84 13.13
C VAL A 36 -6.28 6.66 13.90
N THR A 37 -6.16 6.28 15.16
CA THR A 37 -7.31 6.05 16.04
C THR A 37 -6.94 6.25 17.49
N SER A 38 -7.91 6.69 18.29
CA SER A 38 -7.84 6.76 19.76
C SER A 38 -8.50 5.54 20.43
N ALA A 39 -9.09 4.63 19.64
CA ALA A 39 -9.69 3.40 20.18
C ALA A 39 -8.62 2.51 20.82
N ASP A 40 -9.01 1.83 21.89
CA ASP A 40 -8.16 0.81 22.51
C ASP A 40 -7.93 -0.33 21.52
N MET A 41 -6.69 -0.79 21.44
CA MET A 41 -6.29 -1.94 20.60
C MET A 41 -7.06 -3.21 20.94
N GLY A 42 -7.57 -3.34 22.16
CA GLY A 42 -8.51 -4.40 22.56
C GLY A 42 -9.80 -4.44 21.72
N ALA A 43 -10.13 -3.34 21.03
CA ALA A 43 -11.25 -3.33 20.07
C ALA A 43 -10.99 -4.19 18.81
N LEU A 44 -9.73 -4.57 18.58
CA LEU A 44 -9.33 -5.48 17.49
C LEU A 44 -9.12 -6.92 17.96
N GLU A 45 -9.22 -7.19 19.25
CA GLU A 45 -9.18 -8.56 19.74
C GLU A 45 -10.48 -9.28 19.36
N PRO A 46 -10.39 -10.43 18.69
CA PRO A 46 -11.60 -11.18 18.32
C PRO A 46 -12.28 -11.68 19.60
N ARG A 47 -13.59 -11.52 19.68
CA ARG A 47 -14.40 -12.17 20.74
C ARG A 47 -14.63 -13.63 20.37
N GLU A 48 -15.10 -14.39 21.35
CA GLU A 48 -15.47 -15.79 21.14
C GLU A 48 -16.49 -15.88 19.97
N ASP A 49 -16.19 -16.72 18.97
CA ASP A 49 -16.95 -16.90 17.73
C ASP A 49 -16.92 -15.72 16.71
N GLU A 50 -16.10 -14.70 16.92
CA GLU A 50 -15.90 -13.61 15.95
C GLU A 50 -14.69 -13.87 15.03
N ILE A 51 -14.78 -13.35 13.81
CA ILE A 51 -13.65 -13.39 12.87
C ILE A 51 -12.61 -12.33 13.30
N ASP A 52 -11.34 -12.72 13.39
CA ASP A 52 -10.23 -11.83 13.71
C ASP A 52 -10.12 -10.68 12.68
N PRO A 53 -10.28 -9.40 13.11
CA PRO A 53 -10.20 -8.25 12.23
C PRO A 53 -8.84 -8.11 11.53
N VAL A 54 -7.75 -8.54 12.18
CA VAL A 54 -6.40 -8.49 11.61
C VAL A 54 -6.26 -9.52 10.48
N ILE A 55 -6.84 -10.71 10.64
CA ILE A 55 -6.89 -11.72 9.58
C ILE A 55 -7.74 -11.20 8.42
N CYS A 56 -8.90 -10.60 8.68
CA CYS A 56 -9.73 -9.98 7.64
C CYS A 56 -8.97 -8.92 6.85
N ALA A 57 -8.23 -8.04 7.53
CA ALA A 57 -7.43 -7.02 6.90
C ALA A 57 -6.32 -7.61 5.99
N ARG A 58 -5.63 -8.64 6.45
CA ARG A 58 -4.64 -9.35 5.63
C ARG A 58 -5.25 -9.96 4.38
N ILE A 59 -6.40 -10.63 4.50
CA ILE A 59 -7.12 -11.22 3.37
C ILE A 59 -7.59 -10.12 2.40
N ALA A 60 -8.11 -9.00 2.91
CA ALA A 60 -8.53 -7.86 2.10
C ALA A 60 -7.36 -7.29 1.29
N GLY A 61 -6.21 -7.05 1.94
CA GLY A 61 -5.00 -6.56 1.28
C GLY A 61 -4.49 -7.50 0.18
N VAL A 62 -4.37 -8.79 0.48
CA VAL A 62 -3.95 -9.80 -0.51
C VAL A 62 -4.93 -9.87 -1.69
N SER A 63 -6.23 -9.84 -1.42
CA SER A 63 -7.26 -9.88 -2.45
C SER A 63 -7.22 -8.64 -3.34
N ALA A 64 -7.03 -7.47 -2.75
CA ALA A 64 -6.93 -6.20 -3.47
C ALA A 64 -5.67 -6.12 -4.35
N ALA A 65 -4.51 -6.57 -3.86
CA ALA A 65 -3.29 -6.66 -4.65
C ALA A 65 -3.50 -7.45 -5.95
N LYS A 66 -4.18 -8.60 -5.86
CA LYS A 66 -4.48 -9.46 -7.02
C LYS A 66 -5.47 -8.84 -8.01
N ARG A 67 -6.22 -7.85 -7.59
CA ARG A 67 -7.25 -7.17 -8.37
C ARG A 67 -6.88 -5.73 -8.74
N THR A 68 -5.63 -5.32 -8.55
CA THR A 68 -5.17 -3.96 -8.80
C THR A 68 -5.52 -3.46 -10.20
N SER A 69 -5.37 -4.29 -11.22
CA SER A 69 -5.72 -3.91 -12.60
C SER A 69 -7.22 -3.70 -12.85
N GLU A 70 -8.08 -4.24 -11.99
CA GLU A 70 -9.54 -4.01 -12.04
C GLU A 70 -9.92 -2.71 -11.29
N LEU A 71 -9.13 -2.32 -10.30
CA LEU A 71 -9.41 -1.18 -9.41
C LEU A 71 -8.75 0.11 -9.89
N ILE A 72 -7.55 0.01 -10.44
CA ILE A 72 -6.73 1.16 -10.86
C ILE A 72 -6.60 1.17 -12.39
N PRO A 73 -7.18 2.17 -13.06
CA PRO A 73 -7.08 2.28 -14.53
C PRO A 73 -5.62 2.29 -15.00
N LEU A 74 -5.38 1.72 -16.17
CA LEU A 74 -4.08 1.65 -16.84
C LEU A 74 -3.01 0.80 -16.16
N CYS A 75 -3.33 0.09 -15.07
CA CYS A 75 -2.48 -0.94 -14.51
C CYS A 75 -2.56 -2.23 -15.35
N HIS A 76 -1.42 -2.89 -15.51
CA HIS A 76 -1.36 -4.21 -16.16
C HIS A 76 -1.85 -5.29 -15.21
N THR A 77 -2.45 -6.33 -15.75
CA THR A 77 -2.73 -7.54 -14.96
C THR A 77 -1.41 -8.30 -14.72
N LEU A 78 -1.07 -8.52 -13.46
CA LEU A 78 0.18 -9.15 -13.06
C LEU A 78 -0.06 -10.44 -12.28
N ASN A 79 0.75 -11.46 -12.56
CA ASN A 79 0.85 -12.64 -11.71
C ASN A 79 1.84 -12.33 -10.58
N LEU A 80 1.32 -12.23 -9.35
CA LEU A 80 2.12 -11.94 -8.16
C LEU A 80 2.75 -13.22 -7.63
N ASN A 81 4.01 -13.13 -7.19
CA ASN A 81 4.71 -14.25 -6.56
C ASN A 81 4.45 -14.29 -5.05
N ASP A 82 4.35 -13.10 -4.42
CA ASP A 82 4.13 -12.98 -2.99
C ASP A 82 3.45 -11.66 -2.65
N VAL A 83 2.60 -11.68 -1.63
CA VAL A 83 1.95 -10.51 -1.03
C VAL A 83 1.96 -10.70 0.48
N ASN A 84 2.78 -9.92 1.15
CA ASN A 84 2.81 -9.87 2.61
C ASN A 84 2.10 -8.62 3.11
N VAL A 85 1.25 -8.77 4.14
CA VAL A 85 0.51 -7.70 4.80
C VAL A 85 0.74 -7.83 6.30
N GLU A 86 1.35 -6.82 6.88
CA GLU A 86 1.66 -6.72 8.30
C GLU A 86 0.89 -5.57 8.92
N LEU A 87 0.37 -5.79 10.13
CA LEU A 87 -0.28 -4.78 10.94
C LEU A 87 0.44 -4.76 12.28
N THR A 88 0.92 -3.59 12.66
CA THR A 88 1.67 -3.40 13.91
C THR A 88 1.10 -2.23 14.71
N PRO A 89 1.06 -2.32 16.06
CA PRO A 89 0.71 -1.19 16.91
C PRO A 89 1.64 -0.01 16.64
N HIS A 90 1.07 1.20 16.68
CA HIS A 90 1.77 2.47 16.54
C HIS A 90 1.22 3.45 17.56
N ASP A 91 2.01 4.45 17.97
CA ASP A 91 1.59 5.44 19.00
C ASP A 91 0.32 6.20 18.64
N ARG A 92 0.04 6.36 17.35
CA ARG A 92 -1.15 7.03 16.81
C ARG A 92 -2.26 6.05 16.37
N GLY A 93 -2.08 4.74 16.56
CA GLY A 93 -3.04 3.73 16.13
C GLY A 93 -2.39 2.46 15.58
N ILE A 94 -2.56 2.15 14.28
CA ILE A 94 -2.10 0.91 13.65
C ILE A 94 -1.36 1.23 12.37
N GLU A 95 -0.10 0.82 12.27
CA GLU A 95 0.63 0.86 11.02
C GLU A 95 0.32 -0.38 10.18
N VAL A 96 0.01 -0.17 8.92
CA VAL A 96 -0.15 -1.23 7.93
C VAL A 96 1.01 -1.15 6.96
N THR A 97 1.79 -2.21 6.85
CA THR A 97 2.89 -2.34 5.90
C THR A 97 2.62 -3.49 4.94
N THR A 98 2.87 -3.27 3.66
CA THR A 98 2.69 -4.28 2.63
C THR A 98 3.93 -4.44 1.78
N THR A 99 4.26 -5.68 1.44
CA THR A 99 5.33 -6.00 0.49
C THR A 99 4.79 -6.90 -0.59
N VAL A 100 4.97 -6.51 -1.83
CA VAL A 100 4.56 -7.30 -3.00
C VAL A 100 5.77 -7.63 -3.86
N THR A 101 5.85 -8.87 -4.33
CA THR A 101 6.87 -9.31 -5.28
C THR A 101 6.26 -9.98 -6.50
N ALA A 102 6.89 -9.76 -7.66
CA ALA A 102 6.54 -10.41 -8.90
C ALA A 102 7.77 -10.56 -9.82
N THR A 103 7.70 -11.50 -10.75
CA THR A 103 8.69 -11.65 -11.82
C THR A 103 8.00 -11.25 -13.13
N GLN A 104 8.08 -9.94 -13.46
CA GLN A 104 7.25 -9.30 -14.46
C GLN A 104 8.00 -8.22 -15.27
N ARG A 105 7.34 -7.68 -16.31
CA ARG A 105 7.86 -6.61 -17.17
C ARG A 105 7.66 -5.21 -16.61
N THR A 106 6.76 -5.04 -15.63
CA THR A 106 6.47 -3.77 -14.96
C THR A 106 6.63 -3.89 -13.46
N GLY A 107 6.64 -2.76 -12.74
CA GLY A 107 6.72 -2.73 -11.28
C GLY A 107 5.42 -3.17 -10.62
N VAL A 108 5.47 -3.36 -9.31
CA VAL A 108 4.36 -3.79 -8.45
C VAL A 108 4.03 -2.73 -7.40
N GLU A 109 4.36 -1.48 -7.71
CA GLU A 109 4.16 -0.35 -6.80
C GLU A 109 2.67 -0.14 -6.49
N MET A 110 1.82 -0.24 -7.52
CA MET A 110 0.38 -0.06 -7.34
C MET A 110 -0.25 -1.24 -6.61
N GLU A 111 0.22 -2.44 -6.82
CA GLU A 111 -0.20 -3.63 -6.10
C GLU A 111 0.09 -3.50 -4.61
N ALA A 112 1.27 -2.98 -4.23
CA ALA A 112 1.62 -2.74 -2.84
C ALA A 112 0.75 -1.66 -2.20
N LEU A 113 0.56 -0.51 -2.88
CA LEU A 113 -0.31 0.58 -2.40
C LEU A 113 -1.77 0.14 -2.27
N THR A 114 -2.28 -0.62 -3.24
CA THR A 114 -3.66 -1.13 -3.22
C THR A 114 -3.85 -2.12 -2.07
N ALA A 115 -2.90 -3.04 -1.87
CA ALA A 115 -2.92 -3.95 -0.73
C ALA A 115 -2.98 -3.19 0.61
N CYS A 116 -2.12 -2.18 0.76
CA CYS A 116 -2.03 -1.36 1.95
C CYS A 116 -3.33 -0.62 2.24
N ALA A 117 -3.88 0.07 1.24
CA ALA A 117 -5.12 0.83 1.35
C ALA A 117 -6.31 -0.06 1.75
N PHE A 118 -6.45 -1.24 1.14
CA PHE A 118 -7.58 -2.13 1.43
C PHE A 118 -7.45 -2.85 2.77
N ALA A 119 -6.24 -3.19 3.20
CA ALA A 119 -6.02 -3.69 4.55
C ALA A 119 -6.37 -2.63 5.59
N ALA A 120 -5.94 -1.38 5.38
CA ALA A 120 -6.29 -0.25 6.25
C ALA A 120 -7.79 0.02 6.28
N LEU A 121 -8.47 -0.01 5.13
CA LEU A 121 -9.94 0.15 5.05
C LEU A 121 -10.68 -0.95 5.81
N SER A 122 -10.16 -2.19 5.81
CA SER A 122 -10.75 -3.29 6.57
C SER A 122 -10.68 -3.03 8.08
N ILE A 123 -9.52 -2.57 8.59
CA ILE A 123 -9.36 -2.17 10.00
C ILE A 123 -10.24 -0.96 10.33
N PHE A 124 -10.19 0.06 9.49
CA PHE A 124 -11.00 1.26 9.66
C PHE A 124 -12.49 0.92 9.81
N ASN A 125 -13.01 0.03 8.98
CA ASN A 125 -14.40 -0.41 9.06
C ASN A 125 -14.74 -1.08 10.41
N THR A 126 -13.80 -1.82 10.99
CA THR A 126 -13.98 -2.42 12.33
C THR A 126 -13.99 -1.36 13.43
N LEU A 127 -13.15 -0.34 13.30
CA LEU A 127 -13.00 0.73 14.29
C LEU A 127 -14.11 1.79 14.22
N LEU A 128 -14.85 1.88 13.12
CA LEU A 128 -15.77 2.99 12.82
C LEU A 128 -16.83 3.24 13.91
N LEU A 129 -17.29 2.20 14.59
CA LEU A 129 -18.25 2.35 15.70
C LEU A 129 -17.58 2.76 17.01
N ALA A 130 -16.33 2.39 17.22
CA ALA A 130 -15.59 2.72 18.44
C ALA A 130 -14.93 4.11 18.34
N ASP A 131 -14.50 4.49 17.16
CA ASP A 131 -13.86 5.77 16.88
C ASP A 131 -14.32 6.35 15.52
N PRO A 132 -15.44 7.11 15.50
CA PRO A 132 -15.98 7.69 14.27
C PRO A 132 -15.08 8.75 13.61
N ILE A 133 -14.07 9.24 14.33
CA ILE A 133 -13.12 10.24 13.82
C ILE A 133 -11.78 9.62 13.38
N ALA A 134 -11.66 8.30 13.46
CA ALA A 134 -10.50 7.60 12.91
C ALA A 134 -10.26 8.00 11.45
N LEU A 135 -9.01 7.95 10.99
CA LEU A 135 -8.67 8.29 9.61
C LEU A 135 -7.50 7.42 9.12
N ILE A 136 -7.39 7.29 7.80
CA ILE A 136 -6.24 6.66 7.17
C ILE A 136 -5.31 7.76 6.68
N ASP A 137 -4.06 7.74 7.14
CA ASP A 137 -3.03 8.74 6.88
C ASP A 137 -1.79 8.08 6.26
N GLU A 138 -0.91 8.90 5.69
CA GLU A 138 0.43 8.51 5.24
C GLU A 138 0.46 7.29 4.30
N LEU A 139 -0.52 7.13 3.41
CA LEU A 139 -0.45 6.08 2.39
C LEU A 139 0.66 6.42 1.39
N GLU A 140 1.75 5.69 1.47
CA GLU A 140 2.95 5.99 0.70
C GLU A 140 3.74 4.74 0.27
N LEU A 141 4.48 4.91 -0.83
CA LEU A 141 5.46 3.93 -1.26
C LEU A 141 6.78 4.17 -0.50
N LEU A 142 7.26 3.15 0.21
CA LEU A 142 8.52 3.20 0.95
C LEU A 142 9.72 2.79 0.11
N LYS A 143 9.55 1.75 -0.71
CA LYS A 143 10.66 1.15 -1.44
C LYS A 143 10.17 0.46 -2.70
N LYS A 144 11.00 0.50 -3.72
CA LYS A 144 10.87 -0.38 -4.89
C LYS A 144 12.22 -0.93 -5.30
N VAL A 145 12.22 -2.13 -5.84
CA VAL A 145 13.42 -2.82 -6.32
C VAL A 145 13.18 -3.34 -7.73
N GLY A 146 14.17 -3.11 -8.59
CA GLY A 146 14.19 -3.57 -9.97
C GLY A 146 13.62 -2.58 -10.98
N GLY A 147 13.67 -2.97 -12.26
CA GLY A 147 13.19 -2.16 -13.37
C GLY A 147 14.21 -1.20 -13.97
N LYS A 148 13.78 -0.51 -15.05
CA LYS A 148 14.63 0.45 -15.78
C LYS A 148 15.08 1.63 -14.91
N SER A 149 14.23 2.09 -13.99
CA SER A 149 14.52 3.18 -13.06
C SER A 149 15.34 2.75 -11.83
N GLY A 150 15.76 1.48 -11.76
CA GLY A 150 16.56 0.97 -10.66
C GLY A 150 15.81 0.86 -9.32
N ASN A 151 16.60 0.73 -8.26
CA ASN A 151 16.08 0.70 -6.89
C ASN A 151 15.83 2.12 -6.40
N TRP A 152 14.75 2.28 -5.66
CA TRP A 152 14.41 3.52 -4.98
C TRP A 152 13.87 3.20 -3.59
N GLY A 153 14.18 4.05 -2.63
CA GLY A 153 13.65 3.98 -1.27
C GLY A 153 13.50 5.39 -0.72
N ARG A 154 12.41 5.62 -0.01
CA ARG A 154 12.22 6.80 0.82
C ARG A 154 13.13 6.63 2.03
N LEU A 155 13.90 7.65 2.36
CA LEU A 155 14.55 7.72 3.66
C LEU A 155 13.43 7.86 4.68
N VAL A 156 13.23 6.86 5.50
CA VAL A 156 12.38 6.99 6.69
C VAL A 156 13.20 7.87 7.63
N GLU A 157 12.96 9.17 7.60
CA GLU A 157 13.43 10.03 8.69
C GLU A 157 12.68 9.56 9.93
N ASP A 158 13.46 9.27 10.97
CA ASP A 158 12.94 8.79 12.25
C ASP A 158 11.69 9.58 12.64
N ALA A 159 10.58 8.86 12.87
CA ALA A 159 9.29 9.43 13.28
C ALA A 159 9.35 10.15 14.65
N ASP A 160 10.52 10.22 15.28
CA ASP A 160 10.79 10.86 16.57
C ASP A 160 11.14 12.36 16.48
N LYS A 161 11.17 12.96 15.29
CA LYS A 161 11.33 14.41 15.20
C LYS A 161 9.98 15.13 15.31
N LYS A 162 9.61 15.42 16.56
CA LYS A 162 8.58 16.36 16.94
C LYS A 162 8.67 17.62 16.06
N PRO A 163 7.57 18.07 15.41
CA PRO A 163 7.61 19.29 14.62
C PRO A 163 8.03 20.46 15.51
N PRO A 164 8.79 21.44 14.99
CA PRO A 164 9.19 22.60 15.76
C PRO A 164 7.91 23.32 16.23
N THR A 165 7.78 23.48 17.54
CA THR A 165 6.77 24.35 18.15
C THR A 165 6.99 25.76 17.63
N SER A 166 6.12 26.20 16.71
CA SER A 166 6.06 27.62 16.33
C SER A 166 5.51 28.41 17.49
N VAL A 167 6.30 29.36 17.93
CA VAL A 167 5.94 30.45 18.88
C VAL A 167 5.00 31.42 18.18
#